data_7875dd1630878f69e4e90563f66bd551
#
_entry.id   7875dd1630878f69e4e90563f66bd551
#
_cell.length_a   1.000
_cell.length_b   1.000
_cell.length_c   1.000
_cell.angle_alpha   90.00
_cell.angle_beta   90.00
_cell.angle_gamma   90.00
#
_symmetry.space_group_name_H-M   'P 1'
#
loop_
_entity.id
_entity.type
_entity.pdbx_description
1 polymer ?
#
loop_
_entity_poly.entity_id
_entity_poly.type
_entity_poly.pdbx_seq_one_letter_code
_entity_poly.pdbx_strand_id
1 'polypeptide(L)'
;MKLLTFLLAGPLAGYGESSRWDRRDTADMVTKSAVVGLLGCCMGIPRGDSRMNTLDRALRMGVRRERRGSILIDYQTVTGNQGVILNAQGEKRRGSTIVTPKQYLQDSMFQVFLCGEASLLEKCAQAMRRPRWVACLGRRGAVPSYPILPYIIEADSLNEAVRQWRDPVLCGAFAHVKRDAMMRCEIEIRDQSEAVDAQYTLLVRNDSVVSADKNRYAERTVCVFSVEGGEACT
;
A
#
# COMPACT_ATOMS: atom_id res chain seq x y z
N MET A 1 -9.56 -1.20 -21.04
CA MET A 1 -9.26 -2.31 -20.11
C MET A 1 -9.96 -2.12 -18.79
N LYS A 2 -10.35 -3.23 -18.09
CA LYS A 2 -10.91 -3.13 -16.72
C LYS A 2 -9.78 -2.96 -15.69
N LEU A 3 -10.02 -2.11 -14.70
CA LEU A 3 -9.12 -1.86 -13.56
C LEU A 3 -9.93 -1.88 -12.27
N LEU A 4 -9.29 -2.33 -11.18
CA LEU A 4 -9.81 -2.15 -9.83
C LEU A 4 -9.11 -0.96 -9.19
N THR A 5 -9.87 0.00 -8.67
CA THR A 5 -9.33 1.17 -7.99
C THR A 5 -9.99 1.39 -6.64
N PHE A 6 -9.24 1.94 -5.69
CA PHE A 6 -9.70 2.26 -4.34
C PHE A 6 -8.79 3.26 -3.66
N LEU A 7 -9.34 4.01 -2.72
CA LEU A 7 -8.63 4.99 -1.90
C LEU A 7 -8.12 4.36 -0.60
N LEU A 8 -6.86 4.63 -0.27
CA LEU A 8 -6.26 4.35 1.03
C LEU A 8 -6.01 5.68 1.74
N ALA A 9 -6.77 5.94 2.81
CA ALA A 9 -6.66 7.14 3.63
C ALA A 9 -6.83 6.78 5.10
N GLY A 10 -6.01 7.34 5.96
CA GLY A 10 -6.09 7.11 7.40
C GLY A 10 -5.15 8.02 8.19
N PRO A 11 -5.37 8.14 9.52
CA PRO A 11 -4.54 8.98 10.36
C PRO A 11 -3.10 8.48 10.42
N LEU A 12 -2.91 7.18 10.30
CA LEU A 12 -1.59 6.54 10.25
C LEU A 12 -1.58 5.45 9.18
N ALA A 13 -0.45 5.33 8.47
CA ALA A 13 -0.16 4.23 7.56
C ALA A 13 1.31 3.80 7.70
N GLY A 14 1.63 2.54 7.41
CA GLY A 14 3.00 2.05 7.51
C GLY A 14 3.33 1.06 6.40
N TYR A 15 4.02 1.52 5.37
CA TYR A 15 4.39 0.76 4.17
C TYR A 15 5.88 0.46 4.18
N GLY A 16 6.31 -0.53 4.98
CA GLY A 16 7.73 -0.88 5.11
C GLY A 16 8.28 -1.49 3.82
N GLU A 17 9.46 -1.06 3.40
CA GLU A 17 10.22 -1.60 2.26
C GLU A 17 11.58 -2.13 2.71
N SER A 18 12.28 -1.42 3.61
CA SER A 18 13.64 -1.75 4.07
C SER A 18 13.72 -1.97 5.58
N SER A 19 12.61 -2.30 6.22
CA SER A 19 12.51 -2.41 7.68
C SER A 19 13.45 -3.45 8.26
N ARG A 20 14.27 -3.04 9.24
CA ARG A 20 15.08 -3.93 10.08
C ARG A 20 14.30 -4.35 11.33
N TRP A 21 14.82 -5.34 12.05
CA TRP A 21 14.20 -5.81 13.28
C TRP A 21 14.09 -4.73 14.35
N ASP A 22 15.12 -3.94 14.52
CA ASP A 22 15.27 -2.89 15.54
C ASP A 22 14.66 -1.55 15.14
N ARG A 23 14.44 -1.32 13.84
CA ARG A 23 13.86 -0.10 13.29
C ARG A 23 12.84 -0.42 12.20
N ARG A 24 11.61 0.04 12.39
CA ARG A 24 10.53 -0.15 11.44
C ARG A 24 10.27 1.13 10.67
N ASP A 25 10.79 1.19 9.46
CA ASP A 25 10.59 2.30 8.52
C ASP A 25 9.22 2.27 7.83
N THR A 26 8.94 3.31 7.06
CA THR A 26 7.86 3.36 6.07
C THR A 26 8.37 4.02 4.79
N ALA A 27 8.00 3.46 3.64
CA ALA A 27 8.16 4.13 2.36
C ALA A 27 7.22 5.35 2.28
N ASP A 28 7.55 6.29 1.41
CA ASP A 28 6.73 7.49 1.12
C ASP A 28 5.58 7.21 0.13
N MET A 29 5.54 6.00 -0.43
CA MET A 29 4.52 5.48 -1.32
C MET A 29 3.98 4.15 -0.81
N VAL A 30 2.77 3.80 -1.23
CA VAL A 30 2.19 2.48 -0.95
C VAL A 30 2.99 1.40 -1.65
N THR A 31 3.43 0.40 -0.90
CA THR A 31 4.14 -0.75 -1.45
C THR A 31 3.17 -1.79 -2.02
N LYS A 32 3.59 -2.51 -3.06
CA LYS A 32 2.79 -3.59 -3.66
C LYS A 32 2.49 -4.69 -2.64
N SER A 33 3.48 -5.04 -1.81
CA SER A 33 3.31 -6.00 -0.73
C SER A 33 2.23 -5.60 0.28
N ALA A 34 2.07 -4.31 0.57
CA ALA A 34 1.00 -3.81 1.45
C ALA A 34 -0.38 -3.97 0.80
N VAL A 35 -0.50 -3.67 -0.50
CA VAL A 35 -1.74 -3.84 -1.27
C VAL A 35 -2.11 -5.33 -1.39
N VAL A 36 -1.17 -6.19 -1.75
CA VAL A 36 -1.39 -7.64 -1.83
C VAL A 36 -1.75 -8.19 -0.45
N GLY A 37 -1.10 -7.72 0.61
CA GLY A 37 -1.43 -8.07 1.99
C GLY A 37 -2.85 -7.64 2.40
N LEU A 38 -3.30 -6.45 1.98
CA LEU A 38 -4.66 -5.96 2.18
C LEU A 38 -5.68 -6.85 1.45
N LEU A 39 -5.44 -7.16 0.18
CA LEU A 39 -6.31 -8.07 -0.58
C LEU A 39 -6.37 -9.46 0.05
N GLY A 40 -5.22 -10.01 0.45
CA GLY A 40 -5.15 -11.29 1.17
C GLY A 40 -5.95 -11.26 2.47
N CYS A 41 -5.85 -10.16 3.24
CA CYS A 41 -6.66 -9.94 4.43
C CYS A 41 -8.15 -9.96 4.13
N CYS A 42 -8.59 -9.23 3.09
CA CYS A 42 -9.99 -9.21 2.67
C CYS A 42 -10.49 -10.58 2.20
N MET A 43 -9.66 -11.32 1.48
CA MET A 43 -9.98 -12.65 0.95
C MET A 43 -9.83 -13.79 1.99
N GLY A 44 -9.30 -13.52 3.18
CA GLY A 44 -9.02 -14.53 4.19
C GLY A 44 -7.87 -15.46 3.81
N ILE A 45 -6.87 -14.97 3.10
CA ILE A 45 -5.65 -15.69 2.75
C ILE A 45 -4.62 -15.47 3.87
N PRO A 46 -4.23 -16.53 4.61
CA PRO A 46 -3.29 -16.35 5.71
C PRO A 46 -1.88 -16.03 5.22
N ARG A 47 -1.10 -15.40 6.10
CA ARG A 47 0.31 -15.12 5.83
C ARG A 47 1.07 -16.44 5.61
N GLY A 48 1.90 -16.48 4.57
CA GLY A 48 2.65 -17.68 4.21
C GLY A 48 1.96 -18.57 3.17
N ASP A 49 0.70 -18.34 2.87
CA ASP A 49 -0.02 -19.05 1.82
C ASP A 49 0.53 -18.68 0.43
N SER A 50 0.78 -19.68 -0.41
CA SER A 50 1.31 -19.51 -1.77
C SER A 50 0.40 -18.68 -2.68
N ARG A 51 -0.90 -18.60 -2.38
CA ARG A 51 -1.86 -17.75 -3.08
C ARG A 51 -1.49 -16.27 -3.02
N MET A 52 -0.75 -15.83 -1.99
CA MET A 52 -0.26 -14.45 -1.90
C MET A 52 0.71 -14.11 -3.05
N ASN A 53 1.62 -15.04 -3.37
CA ASN A 53 2.53 -14.88 -4.49
C ASN A 53 1.79 -14.91 -5.84
N THR A 54 0.82 -15.83 -5.99
CA THR A 54 -0.01 -15.89 -7.20
C THR A 54 -0.76 -14.59 -7.41
N LEU A 55 -1.33 -14.02 -6.34
CA LEU A 55 -2.05 -12.74 -6.37
C LEU A 55 -1.12 -11.58 -6.77
N ASP A 56 0.09 -11.54 -6.20
CA ASP A 56 1.10 -10.52 -6.54
C ASP A 56 1.46 -10.55 -8.02
N ARG A 57 1.76 -11.73 -8.56
CA ARG A 57 2.15 -11.90 -9.97
C ARG A 57 1.03 -11.62 -10.96
N ALA A 58 -0.22 -11.90 -10.57
CA ALA A 58 -1.40 -11.70 -11.42
C ALA A 58 -1.81 -10.24 -11.53
N LEU A 59 -1.34 -9.36 -10.63
CA LEU A 59 -1.71 -7.96 -10.57
C LEU A 59 -0.53 -7.06 -10.94
N ARG A 60 -0.80 -6.03 -11.75
CA ARG A 60 0.06 -4.86 -11.94
C ARG A 60 -0.53 -3.69 -11.17
N MET A 61 0.32 -2.85 -10.60
CA MET A 61 -0.11 -1.77 -9.73
C MET A 61 0.32 -0.41 -10.24
N GLY A 62 -0.63 0.52 -10.25
CA GLY A 62 -0.39 1.95 -10.30
C GLY A 62 -0.82 2.61 -8.99
N VAL A 63 -0.12 3.65 -8.57
CA VAL A 63 -0.46 4.43 -7.37
C VAL A 63 -0.29 5.90 -7.68
N ARG A 64 -1.28 6.71 -7.26
CA ARG A 64 -1.19 8.16 -7.22
C ARG A 64 -1.29 8.63 -5.77
N ARG A 65 -0.31 9.42 -5.34
CA ARG A 65 -0.31 10.02 -4.01
C ARG A 65 -1.11 11.31 -4.01
N GLU A 66 -2.32 11.25 -3.48
CA GLU A 66 -3.22 12.40 -3.37
C GLU A 66 -2.74 13.39 -2.31
N ARG A 67 -2.16 12.87 -1.23
CA ARG A 67 -1.58 13.66 -0.14
C ARG A 67 -0.39 12.93 0.46
N ARG A 68 0.73 13.63 0.56
CA ARG A 68 1.97 13.08 1.10
C ARG A 68 1.86 12.74 2.58
N GLY A 69 1.21 13.62 3.35
CA GLY A 69 1.24 13.53 4.79
C GLY A 69 2.62 13.88 5.38
N SER A 70 2.85 13.47 6.61
CA SER A 70 4.12 13.68 7.33
C SER A 70 4.61 12.38 7.95
N ILE A 71 5.92 12.32 8.28
CA ILE A 71 6.49 11.17 9.00
C ILE A 71 6.29 11.37 10.50
N LEU A 72 5.65 10.40 11.13
CA LEU A 72 5.57 10.26 12.58
C LEU A 72 6.54 9.15 13.02
N ILE A 73 7.37 9.43 14.01
CA ILE A 73 8.21 8.42 14.67
C ILE A 73 7.57 8.08 16.00
N ASP A 74 7.04 6.87 16.09
CA ASP A 74 6.46 6.31 17.29
C ASP A 74 7.52 5.50 18.07
N TYR A 75 7.80 5.94 19.27
CA TYR A 75 8.81 5.32 20.13
C TYR A 75 8.14 4.27 21.02
N GLN A 76 8.22 3.01 20.60
CA GLN A 76 7.57 1.91 21.32
C GLN A 76 8.56 1.16 22.20
N THR A 77 8.11 0.88 23.41
CA THR A 77 8.84 0.04 24.37
C THR A 77 8.10 -1.28 24.56
N VAL A 78 8.84 -2.38 24.57
CA VAL A 78 8.33 -3.71 24.86
C VAL A 78 8.99 -4.19 26.14
N THR A 79 8.19 -4.34 27.20
CA THR A 79 8.64 -4.91 28.47
C THR A 79 8.05 -6.30 28.62
N GLY A 80 8.89 -7.28 28.89
CA GLY A 80 8.45 -8.66 29.08
C GLY A 80 7.69 -8.84 30.40
N ASN A 81 6.80 -9.83 30.43
CA ASN A 81 6.18 -10.25 31.69
C ASN A 81 7.26 -10.79 32.63
N GLN A 82 7.31 -10.31 33.86
CA GLN A 82 8.32 -10.64 34.89
C GLN A 82 9.79 -10.45 34.40
N GLY A 83 10.04 -9.46 33.53
CA GLY A 83 11.38 -9.16 33.02
C GLY A 83 11.89 -10.18 31.99
N VAL A 84 11.04 -11.00 31.39
CA VAL A 84 11.38 -11.96 30.34
C VAL A 84 10.78 -11.50 29.03
N ILE A 85 11.63 -11.33 28.01
CA ILE A 85 11.25 -10.98 26.63
C ILE A 85 11.59 -12.17 25.73
N LEU A 86 10.70 -12.48 24.78
CA LEU A 86 11.02 -13.45 23.72
C LEU A 86 11.73 -12.73 22.57
N ASN A 87 12.88 -13.28 22.13
CA ASN A 87 13.52 -12.82 20.92
C ASN A 87 12.80 -13.35 19.65
N ALA A 88 13.30 -13.01 18.46
CA ALA A 88 12.71 -13.44 17.19
C ALA A 88 12.72 -14.97 16.98
N GLN A 89 13.59 -15.68 17.69
CA GLN A 89 13.75 -17.12 17.67
C GLN A 89 12.84 -17.81 18.71
N GLY A 90 12.11 -17.02 19.51
CA GLY A 90 11.26 -17.54 20.61
C GLY A 90 12.02 -17.88 21.89
N GLU A 91 13.30 -17.51 21.99
CA GLU A 91 14.11 -17.77 23.16
C GLU A 91 13.87 -16.70 24.24
N LYS A 92 13.86 -17.12 25.48
CA LYS A 92 13.68 -16.23 26.63
C LYS A 92 14.95 -15.43 26.90
N ARG A 93 14.86 -14.12 26.86
CA ARG A 93 15.93 -13.20 27.25
C ARG A 93 15.53 -12.50 28.56
N ARG A 94 16.37 -12.62 29.58
CA ARG A 94 16.26 -11.81 30.80
C ARG A 94 16.84 -10.43 30.54
N GLY A 95 16.19 -9.39 31.01
CA GLY A 95 16.72 -8.04 31.01
C GLY A 95 15.79 -7.03 30.37
N SER A 96 16.32 -5.89 30.18
CA SER A 96 15.75 -4.58 29.85
C SER A 96 14.64 -4.56 28.77
N THR A 97 13.83 -3.53 28.87
CA THR A 97 12.91 -3.06 27.85
C THR A 97 13.59 -2.97 26.47
N ILE A 98 12.97 -3.56 25.47
CA ILE A 98 13.37 -3.38 24.06
C ILE A 98 12.68 -2.13 23.54
N VAL A 99 13.46 -1.26 22.94
CA VAL A 99 12.97 -0.05 22.27
C VAL A 99 12.91 -0.29 20.77
N THR A 100 11.79 0.02 20.16
CA THR A 100 11.61 -0.10 18.72
C THR A 100 10.98 1.18 18.17
N PRO A 101 11.75 2.07 17.52
CA PRO A 101 11.19 3.19 16.80
C PRO A 101 10.45 2.70 15.55
N LYS A 102 9.21 3.14 15.39
CA LYS A 102 8.38 2.83 14.23
C LYS A 102 8.01 4.10 13.50
N GLN A 103 8.28 4.15 12.22
CA GLN A 103 7.85 5.27 11.37
C GLN A 103 6.47 4.98 10.79
N TYR A 104 5.63 6.00 10.77
CA TYR A 104 4.32 6.01 10.13
C TYR A 104 4.23 7.21 9.20
N LEU A 105 3.43 7.07 8.13
CA LEU A 105 2.89 8.19 7.39
C LEU A 105 1.64 8.66 8.12
N GLN A 106 1.62 9.92 8.52
CA GLN A 106 0.47 10.57 9.15
C GLN A 106 -0.32 11.34 8.09
N ASP A 107 -1.64 11.16 8.08
CA ASP A 107 -2.59 11.84 7.19
C ASP A 107 -2.26 11.72 5.69
N SER A 108 -1.66 10.63 5.28
CA SER A 108 -1.38 10.35 3.87
C SER A 108 -2.61 9.78 3.15
N MET A 109 -2.71 10.06 1.84
CA MET A 109 -3.80 9.56 1.00
C MET A 109 -3.23 9.04 -0.32
N PHE A 110 -3.67 7.86 -0.72
CA PHE A 110 -3.21 7.19 -1.95
C PHE A 110 -4.38 6.59 -2.72
N GLN A 111 -4.45 6.90 -4.00
CA GLN A 111 -5.32 6.20 -4.94
C GLN A 111 -4.55 5.03 -5.54
N VAL A 112 -5.05 3.82 -5.36
CA VAL A 112 -4.46 2.59 -5.88
C VAL A 112 -5.24 2.13 -7.11
N PHE A 113 -4.52 1.66 -8.12
CA PHE A 113 -5.06 1.09 -9.34
C PHE A 113 -4.44 -0.28 -9.58
N LEU A 114 -5.27 -1.28 -9.83
CA LEU A 114 -4.81 -2.64 -10.10
C LEU A 114 -5.32 -3.09 -11.46
N CYS A 115 -4.38 -3.60 -12.27
CA CYS A 115 -4.62 -4.21 -13.56
C CYS A 115 -4.39 -5.72 -13.45
N GLY A 116 -5.30 -6.50 -14.02
CA GLY A 116 -5.24 -7.95 -14.04
C GLY A 116 -6.41 -8.53 -14.80
N GLU A 117 -6.59 -9.86 -14.69
CA GLU A 117 -7.74 -10.52 -15.29
C GLU A 117 -9.05 -10.03 -14.66
N ALA A 118 -10.08 -9.75 -15.47
CA ALA A 118 -11.35 -9.16 -15.02
C ALA A 118 -12.01 -9.95 -13.88
N SER A 119 -12.03 -11.27 -13.97
CA SER A 119 -12.61 -12.16 -12.97
C SER A 119 -11.87 -12.07 -11.62
N LEU A 120 -10.55 -11.89 -11.65
CA LEU A 120 -9.73 -11.70 -10.45
C LEU A 120 -10.02 -10.33 -9.81
N LEU A 121 -10.10 -9.26 -10.62
CA LEU A 121 -10.41 -7.91 -10.13
C LEU A 121 -11.79 -7.86 -9.47
N GLU A 122 -12.79 -8.52 -10.05
CA GLU A 122 -14.14 -8.63 -9.47
C GLU A 122 -14.14 -9.40 -8.14
N LYS A 123 -13.40 -10.52 -8.04
CA LYS A 123 -13.22 -11.27 -6.79
C LYS A 123 -12.54 -10.40 -5.71
N CYS A 124 -11.51 -9.65 -6.07
CA CYS A 124 -10.86 -8.70 -5.16
C CYS A 124 -11.83 -7.62 -4.69
N ALA A 125 -12.57 -7.00 -5.61
CA ALA A 125 -13.56 -5.98 -5.27
C ALA A 125 -14.65 -6.51 -4.33
N GLN A 126 -15.16 -7.71 -4.59
CA GLN A 126 -16.16 -8.36 -3.74
C GLN A 126 -15.60 -8.63 -2.33
N ALA A 127 -14.37 -9.16 -2.24
CA ALA A 127 -13.71 -9.41 -0.96
C ALA A 127 -13.46 -8.11 -0.17
N MET A 128 -13.11 -7.01 -0.83
CA MET A 128 -12.92 -5.70 -0.19
C MET A 128 -14.23 -5.12 0.35
N ARG A 129 -15.37 -5.36 -0.31
CA ARG A 129 -16.69 -4.94 0.20
C ARG A 129 -17.17 -5.74 1.41
N ARG A 130 -16.69 -6.99 1.57
CA ARG A 130 -17.02 -7.87 2.70
C ARG A 130 -15.74 -8.58 3.18
N PRO A 131 -14.84 -7.85 3.83
CA PRO A 131 -13.53 -8.37 4.19
C PRO A 131 -13.66 -9.46 5.26
N ARG A 132 -12.90 -10.54 5.09
CA ARG A 132 -12.85 -11.65 6.06
C ARG A 132 -12.19 -11.21 7.38
N TRP A 133 -11.17 -10.38 7.31
CA TRP A 133 -10.46 -9.81 8.45
C TRP A 133 -10.42 -8.29 8.35
N VAL A 134 -10.17 -7.63 9.47
CA VAL A 134 -10.12 -6.16 9.53
C VAL A 134 -9.01 -5.63 8.64
N ALA A 135 -9.39 -4.78 7.69
CA ALA A 135 -8.46 -4.11 6.79
C ALA A 135 -7.58 -3.10 7.55
N CYS A 136 -6.30 -3.03 7.19
CA CYS A 136 -5.36 -2.08 7.78
C CYS A 136 -4.41 -1.51 6.72
N LEU A 137 -3.86 -0.32 6.98
CA LEU A 137 -2.95 0.39 6.09
C LEU A 137 -1.49 -0.04 6.35
N GLY A 138 -1.16 -1.27 5.95
CA GLY A 138 0.13 -1.91 6.11
C GLY A 138 0.38 -2.50 7.50
N ARG A 139 0.16 -1.76 8.58
CA ARG A 139 0.29 -2.25 9.96
C ARG A 139 -1.06 -2.39 10.63
N ARG A 140 -1.22 -3.39 11.52
CA ARG A 140 -2.51 -3.69 12.18
C ARG A 140 -3.12 -2.52 12.96
N GLY A 141 -2.29 -1.64 13.53
CA GLY A 141 -2.76 -0.46 14.24
C GLY A 141 -3.13 0.72 13.34
N ALA A 142 -2.86 0.64 12.05
CA ALA A 142 -3.16 1.69 11.09
C ALA A 142 -4.52 1.42 10.41
N VAL A 143 -5.56 2.02 10.95
CA VAL A 143 -6.96 1.81 10.51
C VAL A 143 -7.33 2.86 9.47
N PRO A 144 -8.04 2.48 8.39
CA PRO A 144 -8.58 3.44 7.43
C PRO A 144 -9.56 4.42 8.10
N SER A 145 -9.53 5.71 7.71
CA SER A 145 -10.49 6.74 8.17
C SER A 145 -11.87 6.58 7.54
N TYR A 146 -11.96 5.84 6.46
CA TYR A 146 -13.19 5.60 5.70
C TYR A 146 -13.19 4.16 5.17
N PRO A 147 -14.35 3.53 4.99
CA PRO A 147 -14.42 2.22 4.35
C PRO A 147 -13.70 2.22 3.01
N ILE A 148 -12.82 1.23 2.78
CA ILE A 148 -12.12 1.10 1.51
C ILE A 148 -13.13 0.61 0.47
N LEU A 149 -13.64 1.53 -0.35
CA LEU A 149 -14.63 1.24 -1.39
C LEU A 149 -13.93 0.92 -2.70
N PRO A 150 -14.05 -0.31 -3.21
CA PRO A 150 -13.49 -0.69 -4.49
C PRO A 150 -14.43 -0.32 -5.64
N TYR A 151 -13.86 0.25 -6.70
CA TYR A 151 -14.55 0.52 -7.97
C TYR A 151 -13.88 -0.28 -9.09
N ILE A 152 -14.71 -0.90 -9.96
CA ILE A 152 -14.25 -1.43 -11.24
C ILE A 152 -14.50 -0.32 -12.27
N ILE A 153 -13.45 0.09 -12.94
CA ILE A 153 -13.48 1.15 -13.95
C ILE A 153 -12.97 0.65 -15.30
N GLU A 154 -13.29 1.35 -16.35
CA GLU A 154 -12.73 1.14 -17.68
C GLU A 154 -11.85 2.33 -18.06
N ALA A 155 -10.68 2.05 -18.61
CA ALA A 155 -9.74 3.03 -19.11
C ALA A 155 -8.93 2.43 -20.28
N ASP A 156 -8.36 3.26 -21.12
CA ASP A 156 -7.55 2.79 -22.26
C ASP A 156 -6.23 2.19 -21.75
N SER A 157 -5.69 2.75 -20.66
CA SER A 157 -4.45 2.27 -20.04
C SER A 157 -4.41 2.51 -18.53
N LEU A 158 -3.49 1.80 -17.84
CA LEU A 158 -3.22 2.05 -16.42
C LEU A 158 -2.71 3.49 -16.19
N ASN A 159 -1.92 4.02 -17.13
CA ASN A 159 -1.41 5.39 -17.05
C ASN A 159 -2.53 6.42 -17.15
N GLU A 160 -3.46 6.26 -18.07
CA GLU A 160 -4.61 7.15 -18.20
C GLU A 160 -5.44 7.14 -16.92
N ALA A 161 -5.75 5.95 -16.39
CA ALA A 161 -6.50 5.84 -15.13
C ALA A 161 -5.80 6.55 -13.98
N VAL A 162 -4.48 6.35 -13.81
CA VAL A 162 -3.69 7.02 -12.77
C VAL A 162 -3.74 8.54 -12.90
N ARG A 163 -3.76 9.08 -14.12
CA ARG A 163 -3.80 10.53 -14.38
C ARG A 163 -5.18 11.14 -14.19
N GLN A 164 -6.21 10.47 -14.68
CA GLN A 164 -7.52 11.11 -14.90
C GLN A 164 -8.58 10.70 -13.88
N TRP A 165 -8.52 9.49 -13.33
CA TRP A 165 -9.56 9.01 -12.41
C TRP A 165 -9.71 9.92 -11.18
N ARG A 166 -10.97 10.24 -10.85
CA ARG A 166 -11.35 10.97 -9.64
C ARG A 166 -12.22 10.06 -8.77
N ASP A 167 -11.73 9.76 -7.57
CA ASP A 167 -12.46 8.89 -6.64
C ASP A 167 -13.66 9.62 -6.04
N PRO A 168 -14.87 9.06 -6.09
CA PRO A 168 -16.05 9.66 -5.49
C PRO A 168 -15.91 9.96 -3.99
N VAL A 169 -15.12 9.17 -3.25
CA VAL A 169 -14.85 9.40 -1.82
C VAL A 169 -13.99 10.65 -1.63
N LEU A 170 -13.02 10.89 -2.51
CA LEU A 170 -12.23 12.13 -2.50
C LEU A 170 -13.10 13.36 -2.77
N CYS A 171 -14.04 13.24 -3.72
CA CYS A 171 -14.94 14.32 -4.08
C CYS A 171 -16.07 14.54 -3.05
N GLY A 172 -16.38 13.54 -2.24
CA GLY A 172 -17.39 13.57 -1.18
C GLY A 172 -16.78 13.75 0.22
N ALA A 173 -16.53 12.64 0.90
CA ALA A 173 -16.14 12.64 2.31
C ALA A 173 -14.81 13.39 2.59
N PHE A 174 -13.89 13.44 1.61
CA PHE A 174 -12.59 14.12 1.71
C PHE A 174 -12.48 15.39 0.87
N ALA A 175 -13.57 15.95 0.36
CA ALA A 175 -13.54 17.18 -0.46
C ALA A 175 -12.87 18.37 0.25
N HIS A 176 -12.98 18.45 1.59
CA HIS A 176 -12.38 19.49 2.42
C HIS A 176 -10.88 19.26 2.70
N VAL A 177 -10.33 18.09 2.36
CA VAL A 177 -8.94 17.75 2.65
C VAL A 177 -8.04 18.29 1.54
N LYS A 178 -7.08 19.14 1.90
CA LYS A 178 -6.09 19.66 0.95
C LYS A 178 -5.23 18.53 0.40
N ARG A 179 -5.20 18.41 -0.92
CA ARG A 179 -4.34 17.49 -1.67
C ARG A 179 -3.02 18.15 -2.06
N ASP A 180 -2.06 17.33 -2.49
CA ASP A 180 -0.79 17.86 -3.02
C ASP A 180 -1.04 18.59 -4.36
N ALA A 181 -0.39 19.76 -4.56
CA ALA A 181 -0.47 20.47 -5.84
C ALA A 181 0.17 19.68 -6.99
N MET A 182 1.23 18.92 -6.67
CA MET A 182 1.87 17.97 -7.58
C MET A 182 1.81 16.58 -6.97
N MET A 183 1.04 15.71 -7.58
CA MET A 183 0.81 14.34 -7.10
C MET A 183 1.84 13.39 -7.73
N ARG A 184 2.67 12.76 -6.90
CA ARG A 184 3.58 11.72 -7.34
C ARG A 184 2.80 10.46 -7.73
N CYS A 185 3.14 9.91 -8.89
CA CYS A 185 2.57 8.68 -9.43
C CYS A 185 3.68 7.64 -9.62
N GLU A 186 3.34 6.38 -9.35
CA GLU A 186 4.19 5.23 -9.65
C GLU A 186 3.37 4.17 -10.37
N ILE A 187 3.85 3.71 -11.52
CA ILE A 187 3.21 2.65 -12.32
C ILE A 187 4.21 1.52 -12.53
N GLU A 188 3.83 0.31 -12.17
CA GLU A 188 4.61 -0.89 -12.46
C GLU A 188 4.67 -1.14 -13.96
N ILE A 189 5.89 -1.28 -14.49
CA ILE A 189 6.16 -1.59 -15.89
C ILE A 189 6.90 -2.92 -16.01
N ARG A 190 6.62 -3.66 -17.07
CA ARG A 190 7.31 -4.93 -17.39
C ARG A 190 8.42 -4.74 -18.40
N ASP A 191 8.27 -3.75 -19.26
CA ASP A 191 9.21 -3.39 -20.30
C ASP A 191 9.39 -1.85 -20.34
N GLN A 192 10.57 -1.38 -20.72
CA GLN A 192 10.84 0.06 -20.86
C GLN A 192 9.98 0.73 -21.94
N SER A 193 9.50 -0.01 -22.93
CA SER A 193 8.56 0.50 -23.92
C SER A 193 7.18 0.88 -23.34
N GLU A 194 6.84 0.36 -22.16
CA GLU A 194 5.63 0.74 -21.42
C GLU A 194 5.81 2.06 -20.64
N ALA A 195 7.00 2.65 -20.62
CA ALA A 195 7.25 3.93 -19.99
C ALA A 195 6.54 5.05 -20.77
N VAL A 196 5.75 5.82 -20.09
CA VAL A 196 4.57 6.47 -20.65
C VAL A 196 4.77 7.96 -20.97
N ASP A 197 5.94 8.53 -20.65
CA ASP A 197 6.13 9.97 -20.78
C ASP A 197 7.59 10.35 -21.07
N ALA A 198 7.78 11.54 -21.69
CA ALA A 198 9.11 12.09 -21.93
C ALA A 198 9.86 12.52 -20.65
N GLN A 199 9.14 12.64 -19.52
CA GLN A 199 9.68 13.07 -18.21
C GLN A 199 9.31 12.08 -17.11
N TYR A 200 9.91 10.90 -17.15
CA TYR A 200 9.76 9.92 -16.08
C TYR A 200 11.12 9.50 -15.52
N THR A 201 11.10 8.96 -14.31
CA THR A 201 12.26 8.30 -13.71
C THR A 201 11.94 6.83 -13.47
N LEU A 202 12.86 5.94 -13.85
CA LEU A 202 12.76 4.53 -13.49
C LEU A 202 13.28 4.32 -12.06
N LEU A 203 12.52 3.62 -11.27
CA LEU A 203 12.88 3.25 -9.91
C LEU A 203 12.65 1.76 -9.70
N VAL A 204 13.55 1.11 -8.95
CA VAL A 204 13.39 -0.27 -8.51
C VAL A 204 12.82 -0.29 -7.10
N ARG A 205 11.74 -1.05 -6.91
CA ARG A 205 11.10 -1.31 -5.61
C ARG A 205 11.32 -2.76 -5.20
N ASN A 206 11.67 -3.01 -3.94
CA ASN A 206 11.81 -4.34 -3.36
C ASN A 206 10.55 -4.75 -2.59
N ASP A 207 9.41 -4.79 -3.25
CA ASP A 207 8.12 -4.95 -2.60
C ASP A 207 7.16 -5.94 -3.29
N SER A 208 7.63 -6.70 -4.28
CA SER A 208 6.87 -7.80 -4.88
C SER A 208 6.97 -9.07 -4.02
N VAL A 209 5.82 -9.67 -3.66
CA VAL A 209 5.76 -10.78 -2.69
C VAL A 209 6.27 -12.08 -3.30
N VAL A 210 7.37 -12.62 -2.79
CA VAL A 210 7.90 -13.95 -3.16
C VAL A 210 7.49 -15.00 -2.12
N SER A 211 7.65 -14.68 -0.84
CA SER A 211 7.28 -15.58 0.25
C SER A 211 6.95 -14.74 1.48
N ALA A 212 5.66 -14.68 1.81
CA ALA A 212 5.17 -13.82 2.88
C ALA A 212 5.55 -14.33 4.28
N ASP A 213 5.73 -15.63 4.47
CA ASP A 213 6.16 -16.25 5.72
C ASP A 213 7.62 -15.92 6.05
N LYS A 214 8.48 -15.91 5.03
CA LYS A 214 9.92 -15.62 5.15
C LYS A 214 10.28 -14.16 4.92
N ASN A 215 9.30 -13.26 4.75
CA ASN A 215 9.52 -11.85 4.40
C ASN A 215 10.48 -11.69 3.20
N ARG A 216 10.31 -12.51 2.17
CA ARG A 216 11.11 -12.45 0.94
C ARG A 216 10.33 -11.69 -0.12
N TYR A 217 10.98 -10.67 -0.64
CA TYR A 217 10.44 -9.80 -1.69
C TYR A 217 11.37 -9.81 -2.89
N ALA A 218 10.81 -9.59 -4.07
CA ALA A 218 11.54 -9.40 -5.31
C ALA A 218 11.46 -7.95 -5.77
N GLU A 219 12.37 -7.60 -6.63
CA GLU A 219 12.39 -6.32 -7.31
C GLU A 219 11.26 -6.23 -8.35
N ARG A 220 10.71 -5.04 -8.50
CA ARG A 220 9.87 -4.62 -9.63
C ARG A 220 10.28 -3.24 -10.09
N THR A 221 10.18 -3.00 -11.37
CA THR A 221 10.47 -1.68 -11.95
C THR A 221 9.20 -0.84 -11.98
N VAL A 222 9.32 0.41 -11.57
CA VAL A 222 8.23 1.39 -11.63
C VAL A 222 8.67 2.62 -12.42
N CYS A 223 7.76 3.13 -13.23
CA CYS A 223 7.85 4.44 -13.87
C CYS A 223 7.29 5.48 -12.89
N VAL A 224 8.08 6.48 -12.54
CA VAL A 224 7.73 7.55 -11.60
C VAL A 224 7.58 8.85 -12.34
N PHE A 225 6.45 9.52 -12.17
CA PHE A 225 6.14 10.82 -12.74
C PHE A 225 5.24 11.64 -11.79
N SER A 226 4.96 12.87 -12.14
CA SER A 226 4.05 13.71 -11.37
C SER A 226 2.90 14.19 -12.25
N VAL A 227 1.73 14.37 -11.65
CA VAL A 227 0.57 15.00 -12.29
C VAL A 227 0.11 16.17 -11.44
N GLU A 228 -0.44 17.19 -12.09
CA GLU A 228 -1.02 18.32 -11.36
C GLU A 228 -2.22 17.85 -10.54
N GLY A 229 -2.27 18.29 -9.29
CA GLY A 229 -3.42 18.11 -8.43
C GLY A 229 -4.59 18.90 -9.02
N GLY A 230 -5.64 18.22 -9.45
CA GLY A 230 -6.86 18.90 -9.89
C GLY A 230 -7.44 19.76 -8.77
N GLU A 231 -8.12 20.84 -9.15
CA GLU A 231 -8.94 21.63 -8.23
C GLU A 231 -9.89 20.71 -7.43
N ALA A 232 -10.27 21.18 -6.23
CA ALA A 232 -11.25 20.46 -5.43
C ALA A 232 -12.44 20.09 -6.31
N CYS A 233 -12.95 18.87 -6.17
CA CYS A 233 -14.16 18.45 -6.89
C CYS A 233 -15.28 19.43 -6.57
N THR A 234 -15.62 20.31 -7.54
CA THR A 234 -16.75 21.23 -7.46
C THR A 234 -18.05 20.48 -7.75
#